data_0f283ab77476fa9f11b4276802cd4538
#
_entry.id   0f283ab77476fa9f11b4276802cd4538
#
_cell.length_a   1.000
_cell.length_b   1.000
_cell.length_c   1.000
_cell.angle_alpha   90.00
_cell.angle_beta   90.00
_cell.angle_gamma   90.00
#
_symmetry.space_group_name_H-M   'P 1'
#
loop_
_entity.id
_entity.type
_entity.pdbx_description
1 polymer ?
#
loop_
_entity_poly.entity_id
_entity_poly.type
_entity_poly.pdbx_seq_one_letter_code
_entity_poly.pdbx_strand_id
1 'polypeptide(L)'
;MKKLLLKLLCLPMIGFGQNVNIPDANFKAYLVGEPSINTNGDTEIQLTEANLFNDTIECYGMNISDLTGIEAFTDLTYLACDNNQLTSLDVSNNIALTTLWCSNNQLSSLDVSNNPQLEELTCFENQLTSLDVSGNPSLTDLWCSENQITSLDLSQNTALAELDCSENQITFLYLSQNTALTHLWCSENQITSLDLSTALTDLYCGTNQLTTIDLSQNTALSYLECWGNQLTSLDLSNNTALTTLYCEQNQLTSIDVSNSIYLEAFSCVNNLLTSLDVSANTALKFFGFHNNQLTSLDVRNGNNTNLIYFNGTSNPNLTCINVDDVFYSTTIWANIDPQHYFSTNCPPSAIQELTINKELLKITDLLGRETKQTNQPLFYIFDDGTVEKRIVIE
;
A
#
# COMPACT_ATOMS: atom_id res chain seq x y z
N MET A 1 -25.80 -30.35 88.50
CA MET A 1 -26.01 -29.51 87.34
C MET A 1 -24.69 -29.60 86.51
N LYS A 2 -24.69 -30.42 85.44
CA LYS A 2 -23.57 -30.56 84.53
C LYS A 2 -23.74 -29.58 83.41
N LYS A 3 -22.81 -28.62 83.30
CA LYS A 3 -22.78 -27.70 82.14
C LYS A 3 -22.14 -28.46 80.96
N LEU A 4 -22.94 -28.74 79.94
CA LEU A 4 -22.51 -29.26 78.64
C LEU A 4 -21.90 -28.11 77.85
N LEU A 5 -20.57 -28.15 77.65
CA LEU A 5 -19.83 -27.17 76.84
C LEU A 5 -19.94 -27.64 75.40
N LEU A 6 -20.81 -26.94 74.62
CA LEU A 6 -20.92 -27.16 73.16
C LEU A 6 -19.69 -26.51 72.54
N LYS A 7 -18.68 -27.28 72.14
CA LYS A 7 -17.61 -26.82 71.28
C LYS A 7 -18.18 -26.72 69.86
N LEU A 8 -18.52 -25.49 69.44
CA LEU A 8 -18.82 -25.18 68.06
C LEU A 8 -17.52 -25.37 67.26
N LEU A 9 -17.39 -26.47 66.51
CA LEU A 9 -16.36 -26.63 65.51
C LEU A 9 -16.64 -25.62 64.43
N CYS A 10 -15.89 -24.52 64.41
CA CYS A 10 -15.74 -23.71 63.18
C CYS A 10 -14.92 -24.57 62.21
N LEU A 11 -15.60 -25.34 61.39
CA LEU A 11 -15.03 -25.80 60.13
C LEU A 11 -14.77 -24.53 59.32
N PRO A 12 -13.55 -24.33 58.75
CA PRO A 12 -13.39 -23.30 57.76
C PRO A 12 -14.42 -23.61 56.68
N MET A 13 -15.37 -22.70 56.44
CA MET A 13 -16.09 -22.69 55.18
C MET A 13 -15.01 -22.47 54.13
N ILE A 14 -14.58 -23.52 53.48
CA ILE A 14 -13.97 -23.43 52.20
C ILE A 14 -15.09 -22.85 51.32
N GLY A 15 -15.12 -21.54 51.14
CA GLY A 15 -15.95 -20.95 50.15
C GLY A 15 -15.39 -21.47 48.81
N PHE A 16 -16.11 -22.45 48.24
CA PHE A 16 -15.87 -22.79 46.86
C PHE A 16 -16.15 -21.48 46.10
N GLY A 17 -15.09 -20.89 45.50
CA GLY A 17 -15.25 -19.74 44.63
C GLY A 17 -16.24 -20.12 43.54
N GLN A 18 -17.10 -19.17 43.15
CA GLN A 18 -18.00 -19.40 42.04
C GLN A 18 -17.15 -19.70 40.79
N ASN A 19 -17.45 -20.80 40.13
CA ASN A 19 -16.74 -21.17 38.91
C ASN A 19 -17.16 -20.25 37.77
N VAL A 20 -16.18 -19.93 36.90
CA VAL A 20 -16.45 -19.28 35.61
C VAL A 20 -17.16 -20.27 34.70
N ASN A 21 -18.17 -19.82 34.01
CA ASN A 21 -18.87 -20.62 33.01
C ASN A 21 -18.04 -20.63 31.71
N ILE A 22 -17.42 -21.75 31.35
CA ILE A 22 -16.62 -21.90 30.15
C ILE A 22 -17.18 -23.09 29.36
N PRO A 23 -18.08 -22.84 28.40
CA PRO A 23 -18.78 -23.90 27.66
C PRO A 23 -17.90 -24.60 26.61
N ASP A 24 -16.96 -23.89 25.99
CA ASP A 24 -16.06 -24.47 25.00
C ASP A 24 -15.00 -25.35 25.65
N ALA A 25 -14.95 -26.60 25.24
CA ALA A 25 -14.08 -27.60 25.88
C ALA A 25 -12.60 -27.34 25.61
N ASN A 26 -12.26 -26.78 24.44
CA ASN A 26 -10.88 -26.49 24.08
C ASN A 26 -10.39 -25.26 24.86
N PHE A 27 -11.20 -24.22 24.94
CA PHE A 27 -10.90 -23.05 25.77
C PHE A 27 -10.76 -23.40 27.24
N LYS A 28 -11.69 -24.19 27.77
CA LYS A 28 -11.60 -24.69 29.15
C LYS A 28 -10.34 -25.52 29.38
N ALA A 29 -9.99 -26.42 28.46
CA ALA A 29 -8.80 -27.24 28.56
C ALA A 29 -7.51 -26.40 28.58
N TYR A 30 -7.47 -25.35 27.76
CA TYR A 30 -6.36 -24.40 27.77
C TYR A 30 -6.23 -23.71 29.13
N LEU A 31 -7.29 -23.05 29.60
CA LEU A 31 -7.27 -22.31 30.88
C LEU A 31 -6.94 -23.19 32.09
N VAL A 32 -7.51 -24.41 32.17
CA VAL A 32 -7.24 -25.37 33.23
C VAL A 32 -5.81 -25.92 33.15
N GLY A 33 -5.26 -26.02 31.94
CA GLY A 33 -3.90 -26.48 31.68
C GLY A 33 -2.80 -25.47 32.07
N GLU A 34 -3.15 -24.18 32.24
CA GLU A 34 -2.21 -23.10 32.52
C GLU A 34 -2.08 -22.88 34.07
N PRO A 35 -0.96 -23.27 34.70
CA PRO A 35 -0.78 -23.14 36.15
C PRO A 35 -0.78 -21.69 36.66
N SER A 36 -0.54 -20.71 35.80
CA SER A 36 -0.63 -19.29 36.13
C SER A 36 -2.07 -18.81 36.26
N ILE A 37 -3.01 -19.48 35.59
CA ILE A 37 -4.46 -19.23 35.64
C ILE A 37 -5.12 -20.13 36.67
N ASN A 38 -5.01 -21.46 36.50
CA ASN A 38 -5.52 -22.48 37.41
C ASN A 38 -4.56 -22.70 38.57
N THR A 39 -4.59 -21.82 39.54
CA THR A 39 -3.60 -21.77 40.64
C THR A 39 -3.80 -22.85 41.70
N ASN A 40 -5.01 -23.40 41.80
CA ASN A 40 -5.35 -24.46 42.75
C ASN A 40 -5.20 -25.87 42.13
N GLY A 41 -5.06 -25.96 40.78
CA GLY A 41 -4.83 -27.19 40.03
C GLY A 41 -6.04 -28.14 39.98
N ASP A 42 -7.25 -27.64 40.15
CA ASP A 42 -8.48 -28.43 39.97
C ASP A 42 -8.96 -28.46 38.52
N THR A 43 -10.17 -28.86 38.23
CA THR A 43 -10.74 -28.98 36.85
C THR A 43 -11.58 -27.82 36.43
N GLU A 44 -11.62 -26.73 37.22
CA GLU A 44 -12.45 -25.57 37.00
C GLU A 44 -11.62 -24.29 37.16
N ILE A 45 -12.05 -23.20 36.59
CA ILE A 45 -11.51 -21.87 36.85
C ILE A 45 -12.48 -21.13 37.76
N GLN A 46 -12.00 -20.66 38.90
CA GLN A 46 -12.82 -19.87 39.81
C GLN A 46 -12.76 -18.37 39.47
N LEU A 47 -13.83 -17.62 39.79
CA LEU A 47 -13.85 -16.16 39.62
C LEU A 47 -12.68 -15.46 40.33
N THR A 48 -12.21 -16.03 41.47
CA THR A 48 -11.06 -15.51 42.21
C THR A 48 -9.74 -15.69 41.46
N GLU A 49 -9.61 -16.72 40.66
CA GLU A 49 -8.43 -16.97 39.80
C GLU A 49 -8.48 -16.05 38.59
N ALA A 50 -9.61 -16.02 37.89
CA ALA A 50 -9.79 -15.17 36.72
C ALA A 50 -9.59 -13.67 37.03
N ASN A 51 -10.18 -13.17 38.12
CA ASN A 51 -10.09 -11.76 38.52
C ASN A 51 -8.71 -11.32 39.02
N LEU A 52 -7.84 -12.25 39.39
CA LEU A 52 -6.47 -11.95 39.81
C LEU A 52 -5.46 -12.10 38.68
N PHE A 53 -5.89 -12.67 37.56
CA PHE A 53 -5.03 -12.87 36.40
C PHE A 53 -4.97 -11.58 35.57
N ASN A 54 -3.76 -11.05 35.44
CA ASN A 54 -3.48 -9.75 34.81
C ASN A 54 -2.37 -9.81 33.75
N ASP A 55 -2.22 -10.96 33.10
CA ASP A 55 -1.17 -11.22 32.12
C ASP A 55 -1.78 -11.59 30.76
N THR A 56 -1.27 -12.56 30.09
CA THR A 56 -1.53 -12.92 28.71
C THR A 56 -2.33 -14.22 28.59
N ILE A 57 -3.37 -14.22 27.75
CA ILE A 57 -4.06 -15.42 27.27
C ILE A 57 -3.74 -15.62 25.80
N GLU A 58 -3.05 -16.73 25.47
CA GLU A 58 -2.65 -17.12 24.12
C GLU A 58 -3.31 -18.45 23.73
N CYS A 59 -4.52 -18.38 23.24
CA CYS A 59 -5.32 -19.55 22.85
C CYS A 59 -5.51 -19.68 21.33
N TYR A 60 -4.53 -19.24 20.55
CA TYR A 60 -4.56 -19.26 19.09
C TYR A 60 -4.48 -20.68 18.52
N GLY A 61 -5.19 -20.95 17.42
CA GLY A 61 -5.10 -22.20 16.68
C GLY A 61 -5.66 -23.44 17.40
N MET A 62 -6.53 -23.26 18.41
CA MET A 62 -7.01 -24.34 19.29
C MET A 62 -8.39 -24.88 18.91
N ASN A 63 -8.92 -24.49 17.74
CA ASN A 63 -10.28 -24.85 17.31
C ASN A 63 -11.37 -24.43 18.32
N ILE A 64 -11.20 -23.28 18.96
CA ILE A 64 -12.16 -22.71 19.91
C ILE A 64 -13.27 -22.03 19.11
N SER A 65 -14.53 -22.30 19.50
CA SER A 65 -15.70 -21.72 18.87
C SER A 65 -16.43 -20.70 19.75
N ASP A 66 -16.14 -20.68 21.04
CA ASP A 66 -16.78 -19.81 22.03
C ASP A 66 -15.79 -19.45 23.15
N LEU A 67 -15.56 -18.16 23.34
CA LEU A 67 -14.71 -17.62 24.42
C LEU A 67 -15.53 -17.17 25.64
N THR A 68 -16.79 -17.59 25.77
CA THR A 68 -17.58 -17.34 27.00
C THR A 68 -16.78 -17.76 28.23
N GLY A 69 -16.67 -16.86 29.18
CA GLY A 69 -15.83 -16.97 30.38
C GLY A 69 -14.64 -16.01 30.36
N ILE A 70 -14.26 -15.49 29.19
CA ILE A 70 -13.18 -14.49 29.07
C ILE A 70 -13.54 -13.18 29.81
N GLU A 71 -14.83 -12.86 29.91
CA GLU A 71 -15.35 -11.69 30.62
C GLU A 71 -15.03 -11.67 32.13
N ALA A 72 -14.64 -12.83 32.69
CA ALA A 72 -14.21 -12.92 34.09
C ALA A 72 -12.76 -12.43 34.31
N PHE A 73 -11.97 -12.31 33.27
CA PHE A 73 -10.57 -11.88 33.30
C PHE A 73 -10.46 -10.36 33.16
N THR A 74 -10.95 -9.62 34.15
CA THR A 74 -11.13 -8.15 34.05
C THR A 74 -9.84 -7.35 33.95
N ASP A 75 -8.73 -7.90 34.46
CA ASP A 75 -7.41 -7.28 34.46
C ASP A 75 -6.49 -7.83 33.35
N LEU A 76 -7.07 -8.63 32.43
CA LEU A 76 -6.35 -9.16 31.25
C LEU A 76 -5.84 -8.04 30.38
N THR A 77 -4.52 -8.08 30.04
CA THR A 77 -3.88 -7.04 29.22
C THR A 77 -3.65 -7.47 27.78
N TYR A 78 -3.52 -8.77 27.53
CA TYR A 78 -3.23 -9.32 26.21
C TYR A 78 -4.10 -10.55 25.93
N LEU A 79 -4.81 -10.54 24.80
CA LEU A 79 -5.59 -11.68 24.32
C LEU A 79 -5.21 -12.01 22.87
N ALA A 80 -4.65 -13.21 22.64
CA ALA A 80 -4.48 -13.80 21.33
C ALA A 80 -5.42 -15.00 21.17
N CYS A 81 -6.40 -14.84 20.30
CA CYS A 81 -7.39 -15.87 19.97
C CYS A 81 -7.51 -16.11 18.46
N ASP A 82 -6.44 -15.80 17.74
CA ASP A 82 -6.36 -15.98 16.29
C ASP A 82 -6.51 -17.43 15.85
N ASN A 83 -6.82 -17.63 14.55
CA ASN A 83 -6.87 -18.96 13.95
C ASN A 83 -7.80 -19.91 14.70
N ASN A 84 -9.00 -19.44 15.05
CA ASN A 84 -10.03 -20.19 15.74
C ASN A 84 -11.33 -20.24 14.90
N GLN A 85 -12.45 -20.58 15.53
CA GLN A 85 -13.75 -20.71 14.86
C GLN A 85 -14.79 -19.77 15.48
N LEU A 86 -14.33 -18.62 16.01
CA LEU A 86 -15.19 -17.68 16.72
C LEU A 86 -16.12 -16.99 15.74
N THR A 87 -17.42 -17.01 16.03
CA THR A 87 -18.45 -16.25 15.33
C THR A 87 -18.86 -14.97 16.05
N SER A 88 -18.50 -14.85 17.33
CA SER A 88 -18.67 -13.69 18.19
C SER A 88 -17.55 -13.61 19.21
N LEU A 89 -17.23 -12.42 19.68
CA LEU A 89 -16.26 -12.16 20.74
C LEU A 89 -16.74 -10.98 21.58
N ASP A 90 -16.92 -11.20 22.88
CA ASP A 90 -17.27 -10.15 23.84
C ASP A 90 -16.08 -9.89 24.77
N VAL A 91 -15.44 -8.75 24.59
CA VAL A 91 -14.32 -8.25 25.41
C VAL A 91 -14.71 -7.02 26.24
N SER A 92 -16.00 -6.77 26.36
CA SER A 92 -16.52 -5.54 27.01
C SER A 92 -16.14 -5.40 28.49
N ASN A 93 -15.84 -6.51 29.18
CA ASN A 93 -15.38 -6.52 30.58
C ASN A 93 -13.84 -6.54 30.71
N ASN A 94 -13.11 -6.80 29.63
CA ASN A 94 -11.64 -6.86 29.66
C ASN A 94 -11.07 -5.46 29.45
N ILE A 95 -11.40 -4.54 30.34
CA ILE A 95 -11.16 -3.10 30.20
C ILE A 95 -9.68 -2.69 30.26
N ALA A 96 -8.82 -3.61 30.71
CA ALA A 96 -7.37 -3.43 30.81
C ALA A 96 -6.63 -3.87 29.53
N LEU A 97 -7.33 -4.40 28.50
CA LEU A 97 -6.70 -4.86 27.27
C LEU A 97 -5.92 -3.74 26.59
N THR A 98 -4.66 -4.01 26.33
CA THR A 98 -3.77 -3.20 25.48
C THR A 98 -3.56 -3.84 24.11
N THR A 99 -3.69 -5.18 24.02
CA THR A 99 -3.50 -5.93 22.79
C THR A 99 -4.62 -6.95 22.60
N LEU A 100 -5.25 -6.93 21.44
CA LEU A 100 -6.24 -7.91 21.02
C LEU A 100 -5.91 -8.45 19.63
N TRP A 101 -5.60 -9.75 19.56
CA TRP A 101 -5.42 -10.49 18.32
C TRP A 101 -6.55 -11.49 18.15
N CYS A 102 -7.40 -11.26 17.15
CA CYS A 102 -8.57 -12.08 16.85
C CYS A 102 -8.72 -12.39 15.35
N SER A 103 -7.62 -12.33 14.62
CA SER A 103 -7.57 -12.59 13.19
C SER A 103 -7.90 -14.05 12.84
N ASN A 104 -8.22 -14.31 11.56
CA ASN A 104 -8.51 -15.68 11.12
C ASN A 104 -9.60 -16.35 11.95
N ASN A 105 -10.78 -15.72 12.00
CA ASN A 105 -11.99 -16.21 12.66
C ASN A 105 -13.20 -16.03 11.72
N GLN A 106 -14.41 -16.07 12.27
CA GLN A 106 -15.66 -15.90 11.52
C GLN A 106 -16.50 -14.75 12.11
N LEU A 107 -15.82 -13.73 12.67
CA LEU A 107 -16.49 -12.60 13.32
C LEU A 107 -17.20 -11.73 12.28
N SER A 108 -18.51 -11.54 12.45
CA SER A 108 -19.29 -10.63 11.62
C SER A 108 -19.42 -9.22 12.21
N SER A 109 -19.07 -9.07 13.48
CA SER A 109 -18.99 -7.81 14.22
C SER A 109 -17.96 -7.94 15.34
N LEU A 110 -17.36 -6.81 15.73
CA LEU A 110 -16.44 -6.70 16.86
C LEU A 110 -16.69 -5.36 17.54
N ASP A 111 -16.98 -5.39 18.86
CA ASP A 111 -17.15 -4.20 19.68
C ASP A 111 -15.96 -4.09 20.64
N VAL A 112 -15.16 -3.05 20.46
CA VAL A 112 -13.99 -2.70 21.30
C VAL A 112 -14.18 -1.37 22.03
N SER A 113 -15.39 -0.83 22.04
CA SER A 113 -15.71 0.49 22.63
C SER A 113 -15.38 0.61 24.13
N ASN A 114 -15.35 -0.53 24.84
CA ASN A 114 -15.01 -0.60 26.26
C ASN A 114 -13.53 -0.89 26.55
N ASN A 115 -12.67 -0.88 25.54
CA ASN A 115 -11.23 -1.18 25.68
C ASN A 115 -10.36 0.07 25.39
N PRO A 116 -10.49 1.17 26.14
CA PRO A 116 -9.86 2.46 25.81
C PRO A 116 -8.32 2.46 25.91
N GLN A 117 -7.74 1.41 26.51
CA GLN A 117 -6.30 1.24 26.63
C GLN A 117 -5.69 0.46 25.44
N LEU A 118 -6.53 0.06 24.45
CA LEU A 118 -6.09 -0.75 23.33
C LEU A 118 -5.07 0.03 22.48
N GLU A 119 -3.87 -0.51 22.37
CA GLU A 119 -2.75 0.01 21.60
C GLU A 119 -2.60 -0.75 20.27
N GLU A 120 -2.89 -2.05 20.28
CA GLU A 120 -2.78 -2.92 19.12
C GLU A 120 -4.05 -3.76 18.93
N LEU A 121 -4.63 -3.68 17.73
CA LEU A 121 -5.78 -4.48 17.31
C LEU A 121 -5.49 -5.19 15.99
N THR A 122 -5.49 -6.55 16.01
CA THR A 122 -5.47 -7.34 14.78
C THR A 122 -6.75 -8.15 14.65
N CYS A 123 -7.49 -7.91 13.57
CA CYS A 123 -8.76 -8.56 13.28
C CYS A 123 -8.91 -8.92 11.78
N PHE A 124 -7.79 -9.08 11.09
CA PHE A 124 -7.77 -9.44 9.67
C PHE A 124 -8.34 -10.85 9.42
N GLU A 125 -8.71 -11.15 8.16
CA GLU A 125 -9.34 -12.43 7.80
C GLU A 125 -10.55 -12.76 8.70
N ASN A 126 -11.58 -11.89 8.65
CA ASN A 126 -12.86 -12.08 9.31
C ASN A 126 -14.01 -11.71 8.34
N GLN A 127 -15.22 -11.48 8.86
CA GLN A 127 -16.40 -11.12 8.07
C GLN A 127 -16.99 -9.78 8.51
N LEU A 128 -16.14 -8.87 9.03
CA LEU A 128 -16.55 -7.58 9.54
C LEU A 128 -17.04 -6.68 8.40
N THR A 129 -18.25 -6.15 8.54
CA THR A 129 -18.82 -5.18 7.59
C THR A 129 -18.61 -3.73 8.02
N SER A 130 -18.29 -3.51 9.29
CA SER A 130 -17.92 -2.23 9.89
C SER A 130 -17.01 -2.47 11.09
N LEU A 131 -16.19 -1.48 11.43
CA LEU A 131 -15.36 -1.49 12.63
C LEU A 131 -15.36 -0.06 13.20
N ASP A 132 -15.78 0.09 14.46
CA ASP A 132 -15.72 1.35 15.19
C ASP A 132 -14.59 1.29 16.23
N VAL A 133 -13.57 2.10 16.03
CA VAL A 133 -12.41 2.25 16.91
C VAL A 133 -12.35 3.63 17.57
N SER A 134 -13.44 4.40 17.53
CA SER A 134 -13.50 5.74 18.12
C SER A 134 -13.31 5.73 19.65
N GLY A 135 -13.60 4.60 20.29
CA GLY A 135 -13.36 4.35 21.72
C GLY A 135 -11.92 4.02 22.10
N ASN A 136 -10.99 3.91 21.12
CA ASN A 136 -9.64 3.43 21.33
C ASN A 136 -8.57 4.49 20.95
N PRO A 137 -8.49 5.62 21.65
CA PRO A 137 -7.61 6.73 21.27
C PRO A 137 -6.12 6.42 21.42
N SER A 138 -5.77 5.36 22.15
CA SER A 138 -4.39 4.90 22.33
C SER A 138 -3.88 4.00 21.19
N LEU A 139 -4.74 3.67 20.20
CA LEU A 139 -4.42 2.72 19.14
C LEU A 139 -3.26 3.25 18.28
N THR A 140 -2.18 2.47 18.24
CA THR A 140 -0.98 2.71 17.42
C THR A 140 -0.94 1.82 16.20
N ASP A 141 -1.48 0.60 16.30
CA ASP A 141 -1.43 -0.42 15.26
C ASP A 141 -2.82 -1.01 15.03
N LEU A 142 -3.32 -0.89 13.80
CA LEU A 142 -4.61 -1.45 13.38
C LEU A 142 -4.45 -2.29 12.11
N TRP A 143 -4.73 -3.59 12.24
CA TRP A 143 -4.65 -4.55 11.15
C TRP A 143 -6.04 -5.19 10.96
N CYS A 144 -6.79 -4.69 9.98
CA CYS A 144 -8.17 -5.08 9.69
C CYS A 144 -8.39 -5.50 8.23
N SER A 145 -7.30 -5.90 7.56
CA SER A 145 -7.34 -6.40 6.18
C SER A 145 -8.22 -7.64 6.01
N GLU A 146 -8.54 -7.99 4.77
CA GLU A 146 -9.33 -9.18 4.43
C GLU A 146 -10.65 -9.27 5.21
N ASN A 147 -11.47 -8.21 5.09
CA ASN A 147 -12.81 -8.09 5.66
C ASN A 147 -13.80 -7.56 4.61
N GLN A 148 -14.94 -7.05 5.04
CA GLN A 148 -15.97 -6.47 4.18
C GLN A 148 -16.30 -5.02 4.61
N ILE A 149 -15.32 -4.32 5.20
CA ILE A 149 -15.48 -2.98 5.75
C ILE A 149 -15.68 -1.99 4.59
N THR A 150 -16.74 -1.18 4.69
CA THR A 150 -17.10 -0.21 3.64
C THR A 150 -16.65 1.21 3.95
N SER A 151 -16.42 1.51 5.21
CA SER A 151 -15.91 2.81 5.70
C SER A 151 -15.18 2.62 7.02
N LEU A 152 -14.15 3.46 7.26
CA LEU A 152 -13.36 3.44 8.48
C LEU A 152 -13.10 4.88 8.93
N ASP A 153 -13.62 5.26 10.10
CA ASP A 153 -13.38 6.57 10.72
C ASP A 153 -12.26 6.46 11.76
N LEU A 154 -11.14 7.09 11.47
CA LEU A 154 -9.94 7.09 12.31
C LEU A 154 -9.66 8.45 12.94
N SER A 155 -10.61 9.37 12.91
CA SER A 155 -10.45 10.75 13.38
C SER A 155 -10.08 10.86 14.88
N GLN A 156 -10.38 9.83 15.69
CA GLN A 156 -10.03 9.79 17.11
C GLN A 156 -8.70 9.05 17.38
N ASN A 157 -8.18 8.30 16.39
CA ASN A 157 -6.99 7.45 16.55
C ASN A 157 -5.72 8.21 16.10
N THR A 158 -5.47 9.36 16.71
CA THR A 158 -4.37 10.26 16.29
C THR A 158 -2.98 9.73 16.61
N ALA A 159 -2.87 8.68 17.44
CA ALA A 159 -1.63 7.99 17.77
C ALA A 159 -1.28 6.89 16.74
N LEU A 160 -2.18 6.59 15.79
CA LEU A 160 -2.02 5.48 14.84
C LEU A 160 -0.76 5.67 13.99
N ALA A 161 0.15 4.68 14.04
CA ALA A 161 1.42 4.65 13.35
C ALA A 161 1.43 3.68 12.16
N GLU A 162 0.70 2.56 12.29
CA GLU A 162 0.56 1.54 11.25
C GLU A 162 -0.92 1.21 11.01
N LEU A 163 -1.34 1.20 9.75
CA LEU A 163 -2.69 0.83 9.33
C LEU A 163 -2.65 -0.15 8.17
N ASP A 164 -3.15 -1.35 8.38
CA ASP A 164 -3.50 -2.27 7.30
C ASP A 164 -5.03 -2.44 7.22
N CYS A 165 -5.62 -1.87 6.17
CA CYS A 165 -7.01 -2.03 5.81
C CYS A 165 -7.19 -2.57 4.37
N SER A 166 -6.19 -3.26 3.85
CA SER A 166 -6.18 -3.87 2.52
C SER A 166 -7.33 -4.89 2.36
N GLU A 167 -7.68 -5.22 1.12
CA GLU A 167 -8.69 -6.25 0.82
C GLU A 167 -10.02 -6.04 1.58
N ASN A 168 -10.59 -4.84 1.39
CA ASN A 168 -11.87 -4.44 1.94
C ASN A 168 -12.76 -3.80 0.86
N GLN A 169 -13.78 -3.06 1.24
CA GLN A 169 -14.70 -2.37 0.34
C GLN A 169 -14.72 -0.85 0.60
N ILE A 170 -13.62 -0.32 1.14
CA ILE A 170 -13.50 1.08 1.55
C ILE A 170 -13.47 1.97 0.31
N THR A 171 -14.24 3.07 0.35
CA THR A 171 -14.35 4.02 -0.76
C THR A 171 -13.58 5.32 -0.54
N PHE A 172 -13.35 5.69 0.72
CA PHE A 172 -12.60 6.89 1.13
C PHE A 172 -11.81 6.62 2.40
N LEU A 173 -10.62 7.23 2.52
CA LEU A 173 -9.84 7.31 3.76
C LEU A 173 -9.45 8.76 4.03
N TYR A 174 -9.72 9.24 5.24
CA TYR A 174 -9.36 10.55 5.73
C TYR A 174 -8.31 10.41 6.82
N LEU A 175 -7.03 10.63 6.50
CA LEU A 175 -5.88 10.35 7.37
C LEU A 175 -5.06 11.59 7.71
N SER A 176 -5.49 12.78 7.30
CA SER A 176 -4.77 14.03 7.59
C SER A 176 -4.65 14.35 9.08
N GLN A 177 -5.51 13.78 9.93
CA GLN A 177 -5.44 13.91 11.39
C GLN A 177 -4.53 12.85 12.04
N ASN A 178 -4.21 11.76 11.35
CA ASN A 178 -3.37 10.68 11.86
C ASN A 178 -1.89 11.00 11.63
N THR A 179 -1.43 12.09 12.24
CA THR A 179 -0.10 12.67 11.95
C THR A 179 1.08 11.83 12.40
N ALA A 180 0.84 10.73 13.12
CA ALA A 180 1.83 9.72 13.48
C ALA A 180 1.93 8.58 12.45
N LEU A 181 0.97 8.47 11.49
CA LEU A 181 0.88 7.35 10.57
C LEU A 181 2.04 7.38 9.57
N THR A 182 2.89 6.35 9.64
CA THR A 182 4.07 6.18 8.79
C THR A 182 3.91 5.08 7.75
N HIS A 183 3.12 4.05 8.04
CA HIS A 183 2.88 2.92 7.14
C HIS A 183 1.40 2.75 6.88
N LEU A 184 1.01 2.76 5.60
CA LEU A 184 -0.37 2.57 5.16
C LEU A 184 -0.45 1.48 4.10
N TRP A 185 -1.15 0.39 4.43
CA TRP A 185 -1.59 -0.64 3.49
C TRP A 185 -3.09 -0.49 3.28
N CYS A 186 -3.50 -0.08 2.08
CA CYS A 186 -4.90 0.10 1.70
C CYS A 186 -5.19 -0.44 0.28
N SER A 187 -4.34 -1.35 -0.21
CA SER A 187 -4.51 -2.00 -1.51
C SER A 187 -5.80 -2.82 -1.58
N GLU A 188 -6.28 -3.12 -2.79
CA GLU A 188 -7.45 -3.97 -3.02
C GLU A 188 -8.71 -3.48 -2.30
N ASN A 189 -9.05 -2.23 -2.57
CA ASN A 189 -10.25 -1.56 -2.08
C ASN A 189 -11.01 -0.89 -3.25
N GLN A 190 -11.94 0.00 -2.93
CA GLN A 190 -12.71 0.79 -3.91
C GLN A 190 -12.40 2.28 -3.75
N ILE A 191 -11.20 2.63 -3.28
CA ILE A 191 -10.84 4.00 -2.91
C ILE A 191 -10.73 4.87 -4.15
N THR A 192 -11.50 5.98 -4.16
CA THR A 192 -11.51 6.96 -5.23
C THR A 192 -10.68 8.20 -4.92
N SER A 193 -10.42 8.48 -3.63
CA SER A 193 -9.54 9.54 -3.16
C SER A 193 -8.93 9.21 -1.81
N LEU A 194 -7.71 9.71 -1.56
CA LEU A 194 -6.97 9.58 -0.31
C LEU A 194 -6.66 10.98 0.23
N ASP A 195 -6.94 11.20 1.52
CA ASP A 195 -6.44 12.35 2.28
C ASP A 195 -5.35 11.83 3.24
N LEU A 196 -4.08 12.02 2.85
CA LEU A 196 -2.95 11.31 3.42
C LEU A 196 -2.37 12.01 4.66
N SER A 197 -1.87 11.20 5.62
CA SER A 197 -0.95 11.68 6.66
C SER A 197 0.35 12.19 6.04
N THR A 198 0.86 13.30 6.57
CA THR A 198 2.13 13.90 6.07
C THR A 198 3.38 13.14 6.53
N ALA A 199 3.25 12.25 7.52
CA ALA A 199 4.36 11.48 8.07
C ALA A 199 4.67 10.18 7.31
N LEU A 200 3.88 9.83 6.27
CA LEU A 200 4.04 8.56 5.56
C LEU A 200 5.44 8.40 4.97
N THR A 201 6.02 7.24 5.26
CA THR A 201 7.25 6.71 4.67
C THR A 201 6.96 5.60 3.66
N ASP A 202 5.86 4.86 3.86
CA ASP A 202 5.48 3.71 3.06
C ASP A 202 3.98 3.75 2.75
N LEU A 203 3.64 3.68 1.45
CA LEU A 203 2.28 3.73 0.97
C LEU A 203 2.02 2.61 -0.05
N TYR A 204 1.10 1.72 0.30
CA TYR A 204 0.60 0.64 -0.54
C TYR A 204 -0.88 0.91 -0.84
N CYS A 205 -1.17 1.43 -2.02
CA CYS A 205 -2.53 1.76 -2.46
C CYS A 205 -2.89 1.15 -3.82
N GLY A 206 -2.26 0.02 -4.14
CA GLY A 206 -2.51 -0.72 -5.38
C GLY A 206 -3.94 -1.24 -5.50
N THR A 207 -4.40 -1.52 -6.70
CA THR A 207 -5.76 -2.06 -6.99
C THR A 207 -6.86 -1.26 -6.29
N ASN A 208 -6.99 0.00 -6.69
CA ASN A 208 -8.05 0.91 -6.24
C ASN A 208 -8.68 1.64 -7.44
N GLN A 209 -9.42 2.72 -7.21
CA GLN A 209 -10.08 3.51 -8.24
C GLN A 209 -9.55 4.96 -8.27
N LEU A 210 -8.29 5.16 -7.85
CA LEU A 210 -7.66 6.48 -7.81
C LEU A 210 -7.45 7.03 -9.21
N THR A 211 -7.96 8.24 -9.46
CA THR A 211 -7.67 9.00 -10.68
C THR A 211 -6.55 10.02 -10.49
N THR A 212 -6.33 10.42 -9.25
CA THR A 212 -5.25 11.32 -8.80
C THR A 212 -4.79 10.93 -7.41
N ILE A 213 -3.56 11.28 -7.07
CA ILE A 213 -3.00 11.19 -5.71
C ILE A 213 -2.14 12.42 -5.46
N ASP A 214 -2.33 13.08 -4.33
CA ASP A 214 -1.50 14.21 -3.91
C ASP A 214 -0.45 13.74 -2.90
N LEU A 215 0.82 13.74 -3.33
CA LEU A 215 1.98 13.35 -2.53
C LEU A 215 2.85 14.54 -2.15
N SER A 216 2.39 15.76 -2.42
CA SER A 216 3.20 16.98 -2.29
C SER A 216 3.72 17.23 -0.87
N GLN A 217 3.02 16.73 0.15
CA GLN A 217 3.41 16.86 1.56
C GLN A 217 4.15 15.62 2.11
N ASN A 218 4.20 14.53 1.36
CA ASN A 218 4.82 13.26 1.78
C ASN A 218 6.31 13.22 1.42
N THR A 219 7.06 14.19 1.90
CA THR A 219 8.48 14.36 1.53
C THR A 219 9.41 13.27 2.08
N ALA A 220 8.96 12.52 3.08
CA ALA A 220 9.67 11.38 3.66
C ALA A 220 9.34 10.03 2.98
N LEU A 221 8.43 10.05 1.98
CA LEU A 221 7.99 8.82 1.32
C LEU A 221 9.17 8.12 0.63
N SER A 222 9.43 6.89 1.05
CA SER A 222 10.53 6.03 0.56
C SER A 222 10.04 4.87 -0.29
N TYR A 223 8.82 4.41 -0.04
CA TYR A 223 8.17 3.32 -0.76
C TYR A 223 6.78 3.75 -1.24
N LEU A 224 6.54 3.65 -2.55
CA LEU A 224 5.24 3.90 -3.15
C LEU A 224 4.82 2.76 -4.06
N GLU A 225 3.67 2.19 -3.75
CA GLU A 225 2.98 1.19 -4.57
C GLU A 225 1.57 1.69 -4.89
N CYS A 226 1.35 2.09 -6.14
CA CYS A 226 0.08 2.63 -6.62
C CYS A 226 -0.40 1.96 -7.93
N TRP A 227 0.04 0.73 -8.17
CA TRP A 227 -0.33 -0.05 -9.35
C TRP A 227 -1.84 -0.36 -9.42
N GLY A 228 -2.35 -0.65 -10.62
CA GLY A 228 -3.76 -1.07 -10.76
C GLY A 228 -4.76 0.02 -10.40
N ASN A 229 -4.47 1.28 -10.75
CA ASN A 229 -5.35 2.41 -10.56
C ASN A 229 -5.73 3.07 -11.91
N GLN A 230 -6.27 4.28 -11.87
CA GLN A 230 -6.68 5.05 -13.05
C GLN A 230 -5.91 6.37 -13.15
N LEU A 231 -4.67 6.40 -12.62
CA LEU A 231 -3.84 7.60 -12.60
C LEU A 231 -3.44 8.02 -14.01
N THR A 232 -3.71 9.27 -14.37
CA THR A 232 -3.28 9.86 -15.64
C THR A 232 -2.01 10.69 -15.53
N SER A 233 -1.65 11.09 -14.30
CA SER A 233 -0.41 11.78 -13.93
C SER A 233 0.01 11.39 -12.52
N LEU A 234 1.29 11.51 -12.23
CA LEU A 234 1.88 11.29 -10.90
C LEU A 234 3.00 12.31 -10.71
N ASP A 235 2.82 13.24 -9.77
CA ASP A 235 3.81 14.25 -9.43
C ASP A 235 4.66 13.75 -8.26
N LEU A 236 5.94 13.55 -8.50
CA LEU A 236 6.94 13.08 -7.53
C LEU A 236 7.99 14.13 -7.21
N SER A 237 7.74 15.39 -7.58
CA SER A 237 8.73 16.48 -7.46
C SER A 237 9.25 16.69 -6.04
N ASN A 238 8.43 16.38 -5.02
CA ASN A 238 8.78 16.52 -3.61
C ASN A 238 9.21 15.19 -2.93
N ASN A 239 9.06 14.03 -3.61
CA ASN A 239 9.32 12.72 -3.02
C ASN A 239 10.76 12.26 -3.27
N THR A 240 11.71 13.07 -2.84
CA THR A 240 13.14 12.89 -3.11
C THR A 240 13.77 11.70 -2.36
N ALA A 241 13.08 11.16 -1.35
CA ALA A 241 13.51 10.02 -0.57
C ALA A 241 13.12 8.66 -1.17
N LEU A 242 12.37 8.64 -2.31
CA LEU A 242 11.89 7.40 -2.91
C LEU A 242 13.04 6.47 -3.29
N THR A 243 12.94 5.23 -2.81
CA THR A 243 13.81 4.11 -3.15
C THR A 243 13.07 3.07 -4.00
N THR A 244 11.76 2.98 -3.85
CA THR A 244 10.91 2.04 -4.58
C THR A 244 9.65 2.72 -5.10
N LEU A 245 9.38 2.52 -6.39
CA LEU A 245 8.19 3.02 -7.07
C LEU A 245 7.58 1.93 -7.96
N TYR A 246 6.38 1.49 -7.63
CA TYR A 246 5.55 0.60 -8.43
C TYR A 246 4.27 1.32 -8.84
N CYS A 247 4.20 1.75 -10.11
CA CYS A 247 3.06 2.49 -10.67
C CYS A 247 2.47 1.82 -11.92
N GLU A 248 2.58 0.50 -11.99
CA GLU A 248 2.10 -0.31 -13.11
C GLU A 248 0.57 -0.21 -13.29
N GLN A 249 0.10 -0.60 -14.47
CA GLN A 249 -1.33 -0.73 -14.75
C GLN A 249 -2.11 0.55 -14.40
N ASN A 250 -1.62 1.67 -14.93
CA ASN A 250 -2.24 2.99 -14.84
C ASN A 250 -2.44 3.58 -16.25
N GLN A 251 -2.75 4.87 -16.35
CA GLN A 251 -2.95 5.58 -17.60
C GLN A 251 -1.93 6.73 -17.75
N LEU A 252 -0.74 6.57 -17.17
CA LEU A 252 0.31 7.59 -17.17
C LEU A 252 0.83 7.82 -18.61
N THR A 253 0.80 9.06 -19.07
CA THR A 253 1.36 9.46 -20.37
C THR A 253 2.79 9.97 -20.27
N SER A 254 3.20 10.41 -19.09
CA SER A 254 4.55 10.83 -18.71
C SER A 254 4.77 10.59 -17.23
N ILE A 255 6.01 10.45 -16.83
CA ILE A 255 6.46 10.42 -15.44
C ILE A 255 7.84 11.03 -15.35
N ASP A 256 8.08 11.86 -14.33
CA ASP A 256 9.38 12.44 -14.02
C ASP A 256 9.90 11.86 -12.70
N VAL A 257 10.99 11.12 -12.75
CA VAL A 257 11.66 10.51 -11.60
C VAL A 257 13.03 11.15 -11.33
N SER A 258 13.34 12.27 -11.98
CA SER A 258 14.66 12.90 -11.91
C SER A 258 15.06 13.36 -10.50
N ASN A 259 14.08 13.70 -9.66
CA ASN A 259 14.31 14.09 -8.27
C ASN A 259 14.46 12.89 -7.31
N SER A 260 14.04 11.69 -7.71
CA SER A 260 14.11 10.47 -6.89
C SER A 260 15.46 9.77 -7.12
N ILE A 261 16.56 10.42 -6.78
CA ILE A 261 17.93 9.97 -7.07
C ILE A 261 18.35 8.68 -6.35
N TYR A 262 17.64 8.31 -5.28
CA TYR A 262 17.86 7.08 -4.51
C TYR A 262 17.04 5.89 -5.03
N LEU A 263 16.31 6.05 -6.14
CA LEU A 263 15.42 5.03 -6.68
C LEU A 263 16.21 3.78 -7.08
N GLU A 264 15.98 2.67 -6.39
CA GLU A 264 16.58 1.36 -6.61
C GLU A 264 15.68 0.43 -7.43
N ALA A 265 14.36 0.51 -7.20
CA ALA A 265 13.36 -0.27 -7.92
C ALA A 265 12.31 0.65 -8.54
N PHE A 266 12.15 0.55 -9.86
CA PHE A 266 11.16 1.31 -10.60
C PHE A 266 10.43 0.40 -11.59
N SER A 267 9.11 0.38 -11.48
CA SER A 267 8.24 -0.27 -12.46
C SER A 267 7.08 0.63 -12.86
N CYS A 268 6.99 0.87 -14.16
CA CYS A 268 5.93 1.64 -14.81
C CYS A 268 5.24 0.83 -15.94
N VAL A 269 5.21 -0.46 -15.78
CA VAL A 269 4.66 -1.43 -16.72
C VAL A 269 3.18 -1.17 -17.01
N ASN A 270 2.71 -1.45 -18.24
CA ASN A 270 1.30 -1.28 -18.62
C ASN A 270 0.80 0.14 -18.37
N ASN A 271 1.47 1.13 -19.00
CA ASN A 271 1.06 2.53 -19.01
C ASN A 271 1.00 3.06 -20.47
N LEU A 272 0.85 4.37 -20.63
CA LEU A 272 0.78 5.04 -21.93
C LEU A 272 2.00 5.96 -22.17
N LEU A 273 3.14 5.66 -21.52
CA LEU A 273 4.33 6.50 -21.58
C LEU A 273 4.90 6.57 -23.00
N THR A 274 5.21 7.78 -23.45
CA THR A 274 5.80 8.02 -24.78
C THR A 274 7.30 8.30 -24.74
N SER A 275 7.81 8.74 -23.60
CA SER A 275 9.22 8.95 -23.33
C SER A 275 9.54 8.61 -21.87
N LEU A 276 10.76 8.23 -21.58
CA LEU A 276 11.22 7.96 -20.22
C LEU A 276 12.72 8.28 -20.11
N ASP A 277 13.07 8.97 -19.03
CA ASP A 277 14.44 9.35 -18.69
C ASP A 277 14.72 8.92 -17.25
N VAL A 278 15.68 8.01 -17.07
CA VAL A 278 16.16 7.53 -15.76
C VAL A 278 17.65 7.86 -15.58
N SER A 279 18.17 8.82 -16.32
CA SER A 279 19.58 9.21 -16.28
C SER A 279 20.03 9.77 -14.92
N ALA A 280 19.09 10.33 -14.13
CA ALA A 280 19.37 10.81 -12.78
C ALA A 280 19.37 9.68 -11.71
N ASN A 281 18.79 8.51 -12.01
CA ASN A 281 18.54 7.44 -11.03
C ASN A 281 19.74 6.48 -10.95
N THR A 282 20.84 6.96 -10.37
CA THR A 282 22.13 6.23 -10.34
C THR A 282 22.12 4.99 -9.45
N ALA A 283 21.15 4.86 -8.56
CA ALA A 283 20.98 3.70 -7.66
C ALA A 283 20.16 2.55 -8.27
N LEU A 284 19.61 2.72 -9.48
CA LEU A 284 18.62 1.82 -10.07
C LEU A 284 19.19 0.41 -10.32
N LYS A 285 18.46 -0.60 -9.79
CA LYS A 285 18.78 -2.03 -9.88
C LYS A 285 17.71 -2.83 -10.60
N PHE A 286 16.44 -2.43 -10.42
CA PHE A 286 15.26 -3.07 -11.01
C PHE A 286 14.51 -2.05 -11.85
N PHE A 287 14.34 -2.32 -13.15
CA PHE A 287 13.66 -1.42 -14.06
C PHE A 287 12.74 -2.18 -15.01
N GLY A 288 11.44 -2.04 -14.80
CA GLY A 288 10.37 -2.58 -15.63
C GLY A 288 9.58 -1.48 -16.32
N PHE A 289 9.56 -1.49 -17.67
CA PHE A 289 8.84 -0.48 -18.45
C PHE A 289 8.11 -1.09 -19.65
N HIS A 290 7.93 -2.40 -19.66
CA HIS A 290 7.25 -3.08 -20.77
C HIS A 290 5.77 -2.69 -20.89
N ASN A 291 5.20 -2.94 -22.08
CA ASN A 291 3.83 -2.54 -22.41
C ASN A 291 3.61 -1.02 -22.23
N ASN A 292 4.38 -0.23 -22.99
CA ASN A 292 4.22 1.22 -23.09
C ASN A 292 4.24 1.67 -24.57
N GLN A 293 4.26 2.97 -24.82
CA GLN A 293 4.27 3.55 -26.16
C GLN A 293 5.57 4.36 -26.39
N LEU A 294 6.67 3.95 -25.78
CA LEU A 294 7.92 4.70 -25.80
C LEU A 294 8.43 4.89 -27.24
N THR A 295 8.89 6.09 -27.52
CA THR A 295 9.66 6.47 -28.71
C THR A 295 11.09 6.85 -28.37
N SER A 296 11.35 7.16 -27.09
CA SER A 296 12.67 7.47 -26.55
C SER A 296 12.84 6.93 -25.13
N LEU A 297 14.06 6.46 -24.83
CA LEU A 297 14.45 6.01 -23.51
C LEU A 297 15.91 6.38 -23.26
N ASP A 298 16.17 7.04 -22.13
CA ASP A 298 17.53 7.34 -21.66
C ASP A 298 17.81 6.60 -20.34
N VAL A 299 18.81 5.72 -20.36
CA VAL A 299 19.27 4.91 -19.22
C VAL A 299 20.73 5.24 -18.88
N ARG A 300 21.27 6.36 -19.36
CA ARG A 300 22.65 6.78 -19.11
C ARG A 300 22.81 7.33 -17.69
N ASN A 301 22.62 6.48 -16.71
CA ASN A 301 22.68 6.83 -15.28
C ASN A 301 24.08 6.59 -14.66
N GLY A 302 25.07 6.24 -15.46
CA GLY A 302 26.43 5.94 -14.98
C GLY A 302 26.56 4.58 -14.28
N ASN A 303 25.51 3.75 -14.27
CA ASN A 303 25.44 2.54 -13.44
C ASN A 303 24.75 1.33 -14.11
N ASN A 304 24.80 1.25 -15.44
CA ASN A 304 24.14 0.17 -16.20
C ASN A 304 24.56 -1.23 -15.73
N THR A 305 25.79 -1.40 -15.23
CA THR A 305 26.28 -2.70 -14.73
C THR A 305 25.61 -3.20 -13.45
N ASN A 306 24.98 -2.32 -12.68
CA ASN A 306 24.24 -2.68 -11.47
C ASN A 306 22.75 -2.92 -11.73
N LEU A 307 22.26 -2.62 -12.94
CA LEU A 307 20.88 -2.85 -13.31
C LEU A 307 20.68 -4.36 -13.61
N ILE A 308 20.23 -5.09 -12.59
CA ILE A 308 20.11 -6.56 -12.61
C ILE A 308 18.81 -7.05 -13.24
N TYR A 309 17.79 -6.20 -13.28
CA TYR A 309 16.53 -6.47 -13.97
C TYR A 309 16.21 -5.31 -14.92
N PHE A 310 16.08 -5.64 -16.19
CA PHE A 310 15.72 -4.71 -17.26
C PHE A 310 14.71 -5.39 -18.18
N ASN A 311 13.50 -4.86 -18.28
CA ASN A 311 12.49 -5.39 -19.16
C ASN A 311 11.74 -4.27 -19.87
N GLY A 312 11.95 -4.19 -21.17
CA GLY A 312 11.37 -3.17 -22.04
C GLY A 312 10.59 -3.72 -23.23
N THR A 313 10.16 -4.99 -23.19
CA THR A 313 9.36 -5.60 -24.27
C THR A 313 8.02 -4.86 -24.47
N SER A 314 7.43 -5.05 -25.65
CA SER A 314 6.13 -4.42 -25.99
C SER A 314 6.17 -2.89 -25.95
N ASN A 315 7.25 -2.32 -26.54
CA ASN A 315 7.37 -0.89 -26.85
C ASN A 315 7.62 -0.75 -28.37
N PRO A 316 6.60 -0.96 -29.21
CA PRO A 316 6.77 -1.16 -30.65
C PRO A 316 7.39 0.04 -31.39
N ASN A 317 7.27 1.24 -30.82
CA ASN A 317 7.77 2.48 -31.42
C ASN A 317 9.20 2.84 -30.94
N LEU A 318 9.73 2.15 -29.90
CA LEU A 318 11.09 2.34 -29.42
C LEU A 318 12.04 1.59 -30.34
N THR A 319 13.08 2.26 -30.80
CA THR A 319 14.12 1.64 -31.65
C THR A 319 15.49 1.73 -31.00
N CYS A 320 15.87 2.89 -30.51
CA CYS A 320 17.16 3.16 -29.91
C CYS A 320 17.02 3.45 -28.41
N ILE A 321 17.83 2.80 -27.59
CA ILE A 321 17.91 3.00 -26.14
C ILE A 321 19.28 3.60 -25.80
N ASN A 322 19.29 4.80 -25.19
CA ASN A 322 20.51 5.44 -24.72
C ASN A 322 21.04 4.72 -23.47
N VAL A 323 22.30 4.29 -23.53
CA VAL A 323 22.98 3.54 -22.46
C VAL A 323 24.40 4.05 -22.24
N ASP A 324 24.98 3.78 -21.08
CA ASP A 324 26.39 4.08 -20.78
C ASP A 324 27.35 3.11 -21.49
N ASP A 325 26.99 1.81 -21.48
CA ASP A 325 27.83 0.73 -22.03
C ASP A 325 27.01 -0.15 -22.98
N VAL A 326 27.25 0.05 -24.28
CA VAL A 326 26.58 -0.70 -25.35
C VAL A 326 26.92 -2.19 -25.30
N PHE A 327 28.20 -2.52 -25.01
CA PHE A 327 28.64 -3.91 -24.98
C PHE A 327 27.95 -4.68 -23.84
N TYR A 328 27.95 -4.12 -22.63
CA TYR A 328 27.26 -4.70 -21.48
C TYR A 328 25.76 -4.86 -21.75
N SER A 329 25.11 -3.78 -22.17
CA SER A 329 23.67 -3.76 -22.41
C SER A 329 23.23 -4.78 -23.46
N THR A 330 23.96 -4.86 -24.57
CA THR A 330 23.67 -5.85 -25.64
C THR A 330 23.88 -7.30 -25.18
N THR A 331 24.83 -7.52 -24.25
CA THR A 331 25.15 -8.88 -23.79
C THR A 331 24.21 -9.38 -22.69
N ILE A 332 23.77 -8.48 -21.82
CA ILE A 332 23.06 -8.84 -20.58
C ILE A 332 21.55 -8.60 -20.66
N TRP A 333 21.12 -7.52 -21.30
CA TRP A 333 19.70 -7.16 -21.34
C TRP A 333 18.98 -7.81 -22.52
N ALA A 334 18.38 -8.99 -22.27
CA ALA A 334 17.73 -9.78 -23.30
C ALA A 334 16.22 -9.52 -23.44
N ASN A 335 15.56 -8.92 -22.42
CA ASN A 335 14.13 -8.67 -22.42
C ASN A 335 13.79 -7.34 -23.12
N ILE A 336 13.99 -7.32 -24.44
CA ILE A 336 13.73 -6.18 -25.33
C ILE A 336 13.04 -6.66 -26.60
N ASP A 337 12.38 -5.76 -27.33
CA ASP A 337 11.80 -6.08 -28.65
C ASP A 337 12.87 -6.21 -29.73
N PRO A 338 12.64 -6.99 -30.79
CA PRO A 338 13.64 -7.24 -31.84
C PRO A 338 14.17 -6.01 -32.57
N GLN A 339 13.39 -4.90 -32.59
CA GLN A 339 13.80 -3.64 -33.21
C GLN A 339 14.65 -2.77 -32.30
N HIS A 340 14.78 -3.08 -31.01
CA HIS A 340 15.59 -2.31 -30.09
C HIS A 340 17.07 -2.52 -30.32
N TYR A 341 17.84 -1.44 -30.28
CA TYR A 341 19.28 -1.47 -30.19
C TYR A 341 19.81 -0.45 -29.18
N PHE A 342 20.97 -0.68 -28.67
CA PHE A 342 21.61 0.19 -27.68
C PHE A 342 22.62 1.13 -28.32
N SER A 343 22.68 2.38 -27.85
CA SER A 343 23.63 3.39 -28.29
C SER A 343 23.99 4.32 -27.13
N THR A 344 25.20 4.87 -27.15
CA THR A 344 25.55 5.98 -26.23
C THR A 344 25.00 7.32 -26.69
N ASN A 345 24.50 7.42 -27.91
CA ASN A 345 23.93 8.62 -28.49
C ASN A 345 22.88 8.24 -29.55
N CYS A 346 21.67 7.97 -29.08
CA CYS A 346 20.54 7.76 -29.98
C CYS A 346 20.25 9.03 -30.78
N PRO A 347 19.88 8.93 -32.06
CA PRO A 347 19.37 10.08 -32.79
C PRO A 347 18.13 10.61 -32.06
N PRO A 348 17.91 11.92 -32.02
CA PRO A 348 16.64 12.45 -31.52
C PRO A 348 15.53 11.70 -32.24
N SER A 349 14.51 11.23 -31.49
CA SER A 349 13.37 10.57 -32.11
C SER A 349 12.87 11.51 -33.20
N ALA A 350 13.12 11.13 -34.43
CA ALA A 350 12.57 11.86 -35.53
C ALA A 350 11.05 11.84 -35.28
N ILE A 351 10.44 12.99 -35.02
CA ILE A 351 9.12 13.21 -35.58
C ILE A 351 9.34 12.70 -37.00
N GLN A 352 8.79 11.53 -37.36
CA GLN A 352 8.55 11.29 -38.76
C GLN A 352 7.68 12.51 -39.15
N GLU A 353 8.36 13.59 -39.58
CA GLU A 353 7.75 14.33 -40.65
C GLU A 353 7.40 13.21 -41.62
N LEU A 354 6.13 12.85 -41.65
CA LEU A 354 5.56 12.33 -42.90
C LEU A 354 6.12 13.28 -43.93
N THR A 355 7.21 12.89 -44.58
CA THR A 355 7.55 13.42 -45.88
C THR A 355 6.41 12.91 -46.74
N ILE A 356 5.27 13.55 -46.58
CA ILE A 356 4.35 13.71 -47.69
C ILE A 356 5.29 14.28 -48.73
N ASN A 357 5.59 13.49 -49.74
CA ASN A 357 6.34 13.99 -50.90
C ASN A 357 5.52 15.14 -51.48
N LYS A 358 5.71 16.32 -50.86
CA LYS A 358 5.05 17.54 -51.27
C LYS A 358 5.62 17.90 -52.62
N GLU A 359 4.84 17.76 -53.62
CA GLU A 359 5.25 18.20 -54.95
C GLU A 359 5.11 19.72 -55.01
N LEU A 360 6.24 20.38 -55.34
CA LEU A 360 6.25 21.83 -55.47
C LEU A 360 5.43 22.22 -56.72
N LEU A 361 4.27 22.84 -56.47
CA LEU A 361 3.41 23.29 -57.57
C LEU A 361 3.92 24.56 -58.24
N LYS A 362 4.30 25.57 -57.43
CA LYS A 362 4.80 26.84 -57.95
C LYS A 362 5.55 27.68 -56.93
N ILE A 363 6.36 28.59 -57.40
CA ILE A 363 7.06 29.60 -56.62
C ILE A 363 6.52 30.98 -57.02
N THR A 364 6.08 31.79 -56.03
CA THR A 364 5.56 33.14 -56.28
C THR A 364 6.29 34.18 -55.45
N ASP A 365 6.29 35.43 -55.98
CA ASP A 365 6.72 36.61 -55.25
C ASP A 365 5.62 37.06 -54.21
N LEU A 366 5.90 38.13 -53.46
CA LEU A 366 4.98 38.73 -52.50
C LEU A 366 3.65 39.21 -53.10
N LEU A 367 3.57 39.34 -54.41
CA LEU A 367 2.37 39.74 -55.15
C LEU A 367 1.65 38.55 -55.80
N GLY A 368 2.10 37.30 -55.50
CA GLY A 368 1.50 36.07 -56.03
C GLY A 368 1.87 35.76 -57.48
N ARG A 369 2.84 36.47 -58.07
CA ARG A 369 3.30 36.25 -59.47
C ARG A 369 4.34 35.15 -59.48
N GLU A 370 4.23 34.20 -60.36
CA GLU A 370 5.27 33.17 -60.55
C GLU A 370 6.65 33.78 -60.90
N THR A 371 7.67 33.37 -60.18
CA THR A 371 9.02 33.93 -60.38
C THR A 371 10.10 32.92 -59.99
N LYS A 372 11.25 33.08 -60.63
CA LYS A 372 12.50 32.37 -60.25
C LYS A 372 13.57 33.35 -59.77
N GLN A 373 13.20 34.60 -59.49
CA GLN A 373 14.16 35.60 -59.01
C GLN A 373 14.58 35.29 -57.57
N THR A 374 15.88 35.33 -57.30
CA THR A 374 16.53 35.20 -56.00
C THR A 374 16.70 36.55 -55.29
N ASN A 375 17.15 36.57 -54.06
CA ASN A 375 17.36 37.78 -53.25
C ASN A 375 16.13 38.55 -52.83
N GLN A 376 14.95 37.89 -52.82
CA GLN A 376 13.70 38.40 -52.30
C GLN A 376 12.92 37.29 -51.61
N PRO A 377 11.95 37.61 -50.70
CA PRO A 377 11.06 36.60 -50.12
C PRO A 377 10.20 35.94 -51.21
N LEU A 378 10.26 34.61 -51.26
CA LEU A 378 9.47 33.80 -52.18
C LEU A 378 8.53 32.86 -51.38
N PHE A 379 7.35 32.59 -51.96
CA PHE A 379 6.42 31.60 -51.44
C PHE A 379 6.47 30.34 -52.30
N TYR A 380 6.84 29.23 -51.68
CA TYR A 380 6.81 27.88 -52.26
C TYR A 380 5.46 27.28 -51.92
N ILE A 381 4.65 26.99 -52.92
CA ILE A 381 3.30 26.45 -52.80
C ILE A 381 3.36 24.99 -53.22
N PHE A 382 2.89 24.12 -52.36
CA PHE A 382 2.92 22.65 -52.53
C PHE A 382 1.52 22.12 -52.86
N ASP A 383 1.44 20.88 -53.37
CA ASP A 383 0.23 20.19 -53.80
C ASP A 383 -0.76 19.91 -52.65
N ASP A 384 -0.25 19.82 -51.41
CA ASP A 384 -1.06 19.65 -50.18
C ASP A 384 -1.69 20.98 -49.69
N GLY A 385 -1.48 22.08 -50.42
CA GLY A 385 -1.96 23.41 -50.06
C GLY A 385 -1.09 24.17 -49.08
N THR A 386 0.03 23.59 -48.61
CA THR A 386 0.97 24.29 -47.74
C THR A 386 1.76 25.35 -48.51
N VAL A 387 2.10 26.44 -47.80
CA VAL A 387 2.87 27.56 -48.34
C VAL A 387 4.08 27.83 -47.43
N GLU A 388 5.29 27.69 -47.96
CA GLU A 388 6.51 28.02 -47.24
C GLU A 388 7.11 29.34 -47.74
N LYS A 389 7.48 30.24 -46.84
CA LYS A 389 8.21 31.47 -47.18
C LYS A 389 9.73 31.20 -47.06
N ARG A 390 10.47 31.37 -48.14
CA ARG A 390 11.90 31.25 -48.18
C ARG A 390 12.58 32.51 -48.78
N ILE A 391 13.78 32.81 -48.33
CA ILE A 391 14.65 33.82 -48.95
C ILE A 391 15.86 33.07 -49.45
N VAL A 392 16.04 33.00 -50.77
CA VAL A 392 17.23 32.40 -51.37
C VAL A 392 18.18 33.55 -51.70
N ILE A 393 19.36 33.53 -51.05
CA ILE A 393 20.45 34.51 -51.27
C ILE A 393 21.50 33.81 -52.09
N GLU A 394 21.83 34.35 -53.25
CA GLU A 394 22.96 33.90 -54.09
C GLU A 394 24.20 34.73 -53.83
#